data_036c6a894a0060a3d56383837f8ba6cc
#
_entry.id   036c6a894a0060a3d56383837f8ba6cc
#
_cell.length_a   1.000
_cell.length_b   1.000
_cell.length_c   1.000
_cell.angle_alpha   90.00
_cell.angle_beta   90.00
_cell.angle_gamma   90.00
#
_symmetry.space_group_name_H-M   'P 1'
#
loop_
_entity.id
_entity.type
_entity.pdbx_description
1 polymer ?
#
loop_
_entity_poly.entity_id
_entity_poly.type
_entity_poly.pdbx_seq_one_letter_code
_entity_poly.pdbx_strand_id
1 'polypeptide(L)'
;MITKEIVVNDTTFKVTLTDQVIGQVDNLKSLYATVSDDPENFEQVSSQISSVINDIATAVEPTVSDSYLDGVIQEVFKAVEDKKSEVNKQIKENRS
;
A
#
# COMPACT_ATOMS: atom_id res chain seq x y z
N MET A 1 -10.03 -7.39 -9.96
CA MET A 1 -8.91 -7.91 -9.13
C MET A 1 -7.65 -7.97 -9.97
N ILE A 2 -6.58 -7.31 -9.52
CA ILE A 2 -5.33 -7.23 -10.25
C ILE A 2 -4.22 -7.78 -9.37
N THR A 3 -3.38 -8.66 -9.93
CA THR A 3 -2.20 -9.16 -9.24
C THR A 3 -0.97 -8.47 -9.83
N LYS A 4 -0.16 -7.87 -8.97
CA LYS A 4 1.09 -7.22 -9.35
C LYS A 4 2.27 -7.97 -8.75
N GLU A 5 3.34 -8.07 -9.53
CA GLU A 5 4.61 -8.59 -9.02
C GLU A 5 5.45 -7.41 -8.52
N ILE A 6 6.02 -7.58 -7.34
CA ILE A 6 6.92 -6.60 -6.76
C ILE A 6 8.23 -7.29 -6.38
N VAL A 7 9.33 -6.57 -6.48
CA VAL A 7 10.66 -7.12 -6.16
C VAL A 7 11.27 -6.29 -5.04
N VAL A 8 11.66 -6.97 -3.98
CA VAL A 8 12.31 -6.36 -2.82
C VAL A 8 13.54 -7.20 -2.49
N ASN A 9 14.72 -6.60 -2.56
CA ASN A 9 16.00 -7.28 -2.24
C ASN A 9 16.16 -8.60 -2.99
N ASP A 10 15.94 -8.57 -4.32
CA ASP A 10 16.03 -9.73 -5.21
C ASP A 10 14.99 -10.82 -4.95
N THR A 11 14.01 -10.54 -4.09
CA THR A 11 12.91 -11.47 -3.84
C THR A 11 11.65 -10.96 -4.51
N THR A 12 10.99 -11.82 -5.28
CA THR A 12 9.77 -11.49 -5.99
C THR A 12 8.56 -11.85 -5.13
N PHE A 13 7.68 -10.89 -4.93
CA PHE A 13 6.41 -11.08 -4.23
C PHE A 13 5.26 -10.79 -5.18
N LYS A 14 4.11 -11.35 -4.89
CA LYS A 14 2.87 -11.05 -5.63
C LYS A 14 1.86 -10.46 -4.67
N VAL A 15 1.27 -9.34 -5.05
CA VAL A 15 0.20 -8.71 -4.28
C VAL A 15 -1.07 -8.68 -5.11
N THR A 16 -2.17 -9.10 -4.49
CA THR A 16 -3.49 -9.04 -5.13
C THR A 16 -4.16 -7.74 -4.71
N LEU A 17 -4.39 -6.85 -5.67
CA LEU A 17 -5.00 -5.54 -5.42
C LEU A 17 -6.52 -5.66 -5.50
N THR A 18 -7.13 -6.02 -4.38
CA THR A 18 -8.59 -6.00 -4.23
C THR A 18 -9.02 -4.62 -3.79
N ASP A 19 -10.32 -4.34 -3.87
CA ASP A 19 -10.86 -3.09 -3.35
C ASP A 19 -10.55 -2.90 -1.87
N GLN A 20 -10.53 -4.01 -1.12
CA GLN A 20 -10.17 -3.99 0.30
C GLN A 20 -8.73 -3.55 0.50
N VAL A 21 -7.79 -4.12 -0.28
CA VAL A 21 -6.36 -3.77 -0.17
C VAL A 21 -6.15 -2.30 -0.55
N ILE A 22 -6.78 -1.84 -1.62
CA ILE A 22 -6.67 -0.45 -2.07
C ILE A 22 -7.19 0.49 -0.98
N GLY A 23 -8.31 0.14 -0.36
CA GLY A 23 -8.87 0.91 0.75
C GLY A 23 -7.95 0.96 1.95
N GLN A 24 -7.28 -0.15 2.26
CA GLN A 24 -6.32 -0.20 3.36
C GLN A 24 -5.08 0.63 3.08
N VAL A 25 -4.59 0.64 1.83
CA VAL A 25 -3.47 1.50 1.44
C VAL A 25 -3.84 2.97 1.59
N ASP A 26 -5.03 3.36 1.17
CA ASP A 26 -5.50 4.73 1.34
C ASP A 26 -5.62 5.09 2.81
N ASN A 27 -6.12 4.18 3.64
CA ASN A 27 -6.22 4.38 5.08
C ASN A 27 -4.82 4.56 5.70
N LEU A 28 -3.87 3.75 5.29
CA LEU A 28 -2.49 3.84 5.79
C LEU A 28 -1.87 5.19 5.45
N LYS A 29 -2.10 5.69 4.24
CA LYS A 29 -1.64 7.03 3.84
C LYS A 29 -2.25 8.11 4.72
N SER A 30 -3.52 7.99 5.04
CA SER A 30 -4.22 8.94 5.92
C SER A 30 -3.64 8.90 7.33
N LEU A 31 -3.30 7.72 7.84
CA LEU A 31 -2.69 7.58 9.15
C LEU A 31 -1.31 8.23 9.20
N TYR A 32 -0.50 8.05 8.15
CA TYR A 32 0.80 8.72 8.07
C TYR A 32 0.64 10.24 8.03
N ALA A 33 -0.34 10.75 7.30
CA ALA A 33 -0.61 12.18 7.24
C ALA A 33 -1.03 12.71 8.62
N THR A 34 -1.83 11.97 9.36
CA THR A 34 -2.24 12.34 10.72
C THR A 34 -1.05 12.46 11.65
N VAL A 35 -0.12 11.49 11.58
CA VAL A 35 1.09 11.52 12.40
C VAL A 35 1.97 12.71 12.02
N SER A 36 2.07 13.02 10.73
CA SER A 36 2.86 14.13 10.25
C SER A 36 2.31 15.47 10.74
N ASP A 37 0.96 15.59 10.77
CA ASP A 37 0.31 16.82 11.24
C ASP A 37 0.28 16.96 12.75
N ASP A 38 0.23 15.83 13.47
CA ASP A 38 0.10 15.82 14.93
C ASP A 38 0.96 14.70 15.51
N PRO A 39 2.28 14.95 15.70
CA PRO A 39 3.18 13.93 16.23
C PRO A 39 2.83 13.46 17.64
N GLU A 40 2.07 14.24 18.40
CA GLU A 40 1.68 13.86 19.75
C GLU A 40 0.76 12.63 19.76
N ASN A 41 0.02 12.41 18.68
CA ASN A 41 -0.86 11.26 18.56
C ASN A 41 -0.15 10.01 18.01
N PHE A 42 1.16 10.06 17.83
CA PHE A 42 1.93 8.97 17.23
C PHE A 42 1.69 7.62 17.92
N GLU A 43 1.67 7.61 19.26
CA GLU A 43 1.49 6.34 19.99
C GLU A 43 0.15 5.68 19.70
N GLN A 44 -0.91 6.47 19.60
CA GLN A 44 -2.24 5.96 19.29
C GLN A 44 -2.34 5.50 17.85
N VAL A 45 -1.77 6.28 16.94
CA VAL A 45 -1.85 6.01 15.51
C VAL A 45 -0.92 4.87 15.11
N SER A 46 0.24 4.72 15.76
CA SER A 46 1.20 3.68 15.38
C SER A 46 0.62 2.27 15.51
N SER A 47 -0.24 2.05 16.50
CA SER A 47 -0.92 0.77 16.66
C SER A 47 -1.84 0.48 15.47
N GLN A 48 -2.55 1.49 14.99
CA GLN A 48 -3.41 1.37 13.82
C GLN A 48 -2.57 1.16 12.55
N ILE A 49 -1.47 1.87 12.42
CA ILE A 49 -0.55 1.71 11.29
C ILE A 49 -0.05 0.27 11.23
N SER A 50 0.41 -0.28 12.34
CA SER A 50 0.91 -1.66 12.40
C SER A 50 -0.18 -2.66 11.98
N SER A 51 -1.40 -2.45 12.44
CA SER A 51 -2.52 -3.33 12.12
C SER A 51 -2.82 -3.30 10.62
N VAL A 52 -2.85 -2.11 10.02
CA VAL A 52 -3.12 -1.97 8.59
C VAL A 52 -1.98 -2.56 7.75
N ILE A 53 -0.74 -2.35 8.17
CA ILE A 53 0.43 -2.93 7.49
C ILE A 53 0.34 -4.45 7.49
N ASN A 54 -0.01 -5.06 8.63
CA ASN A 54 -0.18 -6.51 8.71
C ASN A 54 -1.30 -6.99 7.79
N ASP A 55 -2.41 -6.29 7.74
CA ASP A 55 -3.52 -6.64 6.85
C ASP A 55 -3.11 -6.58 5.38
N ILE A 56 -2.36 -5.56 4.99
CA ILE A 56 -1.86 -5.45 3.62
C ILE A 56 -0.89 -6.59 3.34
N ALA A 57 0.00 -6.90 4.28
CA ALA A 57 0.99 -7.97 4.11
C ALA A 57 0.34 -9.35 3.91
N THR A 58 -0.85 -9.58 4.46
CA THR A 58 -1.55 -10.85 4.25
C THR A 58 -2.01 -11.05 2.83
N ALA A 59 -2.11 -9.96 2.05
CA ALA A 59 -2.47 -10.02 0.62
C ALA A 59 -1.26 -10.25 -0.27
N VAL A 60 -0.07 -10.38 0.30
CA VAL A 60 1.19 -10.55 -0.43
C VAL A 60 1.68 -11.99 -0.25
N GLU A 61 2.10 -12.61 -1.34
CA GLU A 61 2.67 -13.96 -1.34
C GLU A 61 4.06 -13.95 -1.97
N PRO A 62 5.01 -14.74 -1.47
CA PRO A 62 4.96 -15.53 -0.25
C PRO A 62 4.93 -14.67 1.01
N THR A 63 4.87 -15.32 2.20
CA THR A 63 4.83 -14.60 3.47
C THR A 63 5.97 -13.59 3.58
N VAL A 64 5.62 -12.38 3.96
CA VAL A 64 6.58 -11.28 4.09
C VAL A 64 7.22 -11.33 5.48
N SER A 65 8.55 -11.39 5.53
CA SER A 65 9.26 -11.29 6.80
C SER A 65 9.43 -9.81 7.17
N ASP A 66 9.72 -9.56 8.45
CA ASP A 66 9.90 -8.20 8.95
C ASP A 66 10.98 -7.42 8.18
N SER A 67 12.02 -8.12 7.73
CA SER A 67 13.12 -7.52 6.97
C SER A 67 12.68 -6.92 5.64
N TYR A 68 11.65 -7.49 5.04
CA TYR A 68 11.15 -7.04 3.74
C TYR A 68 9.90 -6.17 3.84
N LEU A 69 9.32 -6.07 5.04
CA LEU A 69 8.00 -5.47 5.21
C LEU A 69 7.95 -4.03 4.72
N ASP A 70 8.91 -3.19 5.10
CA ASP A 70 8.94 -1.79 4.67
C ASP A 70 9.03 -1.67 3.15
N GLY A 71 9.91 -2.46 2.53
CA GLY A 71 10.07 -2.44 1.08
C GLY A 71 8.81 -2.90 0.37
N VAL A 72 8.18 -3.96 0.88
CA VAL A 72 6.94 -4.48 0.31
C VAL A 72 5.82 -3.44 0.40
N ILE A 73 5.68 -2.78 1.54
CA ILE A 73 4.64 -1.76 1.71
C ILE A 73 4.86 -0.59 0.75
N GLN A 74 6.09 -0.14 0.56
CA GLN A 74 6.39 0.93 -0.39
C GLN A 74 6.05 0.52 -1.81
N GLU A 75 6.37 -0.71 -2.20
CA GLU A 75 6.05 -1.21 -3.54
C GLU A 75 4.54 -1.36 -3.73
N VAL A 76 3.82 -1.77 -2.69
CA VAL A 76 2.35 -1.83 -2.74
C VAL A 76 1.77 -0.44 -2.96
N PHE A 77 2.30 0.58 -2.28
CA PHE A 77 1.88 1.97 -2.49
C PHE A 77 2.05 2.38 -3.95
N LYS A 78 3.21 2.08 -4.54
CA LYS A 78 3.48 2.40 -5.94
C LYS A 78 2.51 1.68 -6.87
N ALA A 79 2.24 0.41 -6.61
CA ALA A 79 1.32 -0.37 -7.43
C ALA A 79 -0.09 0.21 -7.40
N VAL A 80 -0.56 0.64 -6.22
CA VAL A 80 -1.88 1.25 -6.08
C VAL A 80 -1.92 2.61 -6.80
N GLU A 81 -0.87 3.41 -6.66
CA GLU A 81 -0.81 4.72 -7.33
C GLU A 81 -0.73 4.57 -8.84
N ASP A 82 0.01 3.58 -9.34
CA ASP A 82 0.08 3.30 -10.78
C ASP A 82 -1.31 2.95 -11.33
N LYS A 83 -2.07 2.14 -10.59
CA LYS A 83 -3.42 1.81 -10.98
C LYS A 83 -4.30 3.05 -11.04
N LYS A 84 -4.22 3.92 -10.05
CA LYS A 84 -4.98 5.17 -10.02
C LYS A 84 -4.57 6.11 -11.16
N SER A 85 -3.27 6.20 -11.45
CA SER A 85 -2.76 6.99 -12.55
C SER A 85 -3.27 6.50 -13.90
N GLU A 86 -3.31 5.19 -14.11
CA GLU A 86 -3.83 4.60 -15.34
C GLU A 86 -5.30 4.98 -15.54
N VAL A 87 -6.10 4.90 -14.48
CA VAL A 87 -7.51 5.30 -14.54
C VAL A 87 -7.63 6.79 -14.87
N ASN A 88 -6.83 7.63 -14.25
CA ASN A 88 -6.83 9.07 -14.51
C ASN A 88 -6.40 9.39 -15.95
N LYS A 89 -5.42 8.67 -16.47
CA LYS A 89 -4.99 8.83 -17.87
C LYS A 89 -6.10 8.48 -18.84
N GLN A 90 -6.82 7.40 -18.58
CA GLN A 90 -7.94 6.99 -19.42
C GLN A 90 -9.03 8.06 -19.46
N ILE A 91 -9.32 8.66 -18.32
CA ILE A 91 -10.30 9.74 -18.22
C ILE A 91 -9.83 10.95 -19.04
N LYS A 92 -8.55 11.30 -18.95
CA LYS A 92 -7.99 12.42 -19.72
C LYS A 92 -8.03 12.14 -21.22
N GLU A 93 -7.72 10.95 -21.64
CA GLU A 93 -7.77 10.57 -23.06
C GLU A 93 -9.18 10.66 -23.61
N ASN A 94 -10.16 10.30 -22.82
CA ASN A 94 -11.57 10.37 -23.21
C ASN A 94 -12.04 11.82 -23.36
N ARG A 95 -11.38 12.77 -22.73
CA ARG A 95 -11.71 14.18 -22.85
C ARG A 95 -11.10 14.83 -24.08
N SER A 96 -10.01 14.26 -24.54
CA SER A 96 -9.33 14.81 -25.71
C SER A 96 -9.94 14.27 -26.98
#